data_e1cf3848bd13030715595822b5e45716
#
_entry.id   e1cf3848bd13030715595822b5e45716
#
_cell.length_a   1.000
_cell.length_b   1.000
_cell.length_c   1.000
_cell.angle_alpha   90.00
_cell.angle_beta   90.00
_cell.angle_gamma   90.00
#
_symmetry.space_group_name_H-M   'P 1'
#
loop_
_entity.id
_entity.type
_entity.pdbx_description
1 polymer ?
#
loop_
_entity_poly.entity_id
_entity_poly.type
_entity_poly.pdbx_seq_one_letter_code
_entity_poly.pdbx_strand_id
1 'polypeptide(L)'
;MSAQLQPSSGRCPIDHARDDRKSASAAQGGLLAAPEVTSFDAVRAVLRDTDARQAGFKAEVILRYRGRARPPILYLHGEAHRRQRSGTARFFTPRVVETRYRDLMERTSDALLARLVRDGSADLDRLSLEMAVTVAAEIVGLTESDIAGMSRRLDAFFSTTFQTGRGKFAELMSFVLGQWRMRRFYAKDVKPAIAARRAAPREDVISHLLSEGYTPLDILTECFTYGAAGMVTTREFITMAGWHLLERPELRAQFLAADADGQIAILEEILRLEPVVGTLYRHVEGGTVALDIRAANGDATAVGTCPHALDPERVRAPRVTGPGLAFGDGEHRCPGAGVALHESAVFLDRLLRIPGLKLERAPDVGWNPLVAGYELRNCRLVVDPT
;
A
#
# COMPACT_ATOMS: atom_id res chain seq x y z
N MET A 1 21.34 5.06 45.14
CA MET A 1 21.33 6.35 44.41
C MET A 1 21.08 6.03 42.95
N SER A 2 19.84 6.05 42.56
CA SER A 2 19.41 5.78 41.17
C SER A 2 19.50 7.09 40.41
N ALA A 3 20.41 7.18 39.42
CA ALA A 3 20.50 8.32 38.51
C ALA A 3 19.30 8.28 37.57
N GLN A 4 18.35 9.14 37.81
CA GLN A 4 17.29 9.46 36.81
C GLN A 4 17.96 10.17 35.63
N LEU A 5 18.06 9.46 34.52
CA LEU A 5 18.35 10.09 33.22
C LEU A 5 17.19 11.01 32.86
N GLN A 6 17.41 12.31 33.01
CA GLN A 6 16.51 13.32 32.44
C GLN A 6 16.53 13.17 30.92
N PRO A 7 15.36 13.14 30.25
CA PRO A 7 15.33 13.20 28.80
C PRO A 7 15.86 14.55 28.36
N SER A 8 17.01 14.55 27.69
CA SER A 8 17.47 15.71 26.94
C SER A 8 16.39 16.11 25.95
N SER A 9 16.03 17.38 25.93
CA SER A 9 15.14 18.02 24.96
C SER A 9 15.80 18.04 23.57
N GLY A 10 16.10 16.88 23.03
CA GLY A 10 16.71 16.67 21.72
C GLY A 10 15.86 15.72 20.93
N ARG A 11 15.59 16.07 19.69
CA ARG A 11 14.97 15.22 18.67
C ARG A 11 15.58 13.84 18.73
N CYS A 12 14.72 12.80 18.67
CA CYS A 12 15.15 11.42 18.68
C CYS A 12 16.11 11.17 17.48
N PRO A 13 17.35 10.70 17.69
CA PRO A 13 18.40 10.76 16.64
C PRO A 13 18.21 9.79 15.48
N ILE A 14 17.25 8.86 15.57
CA ILE A 14 17.29 7.62 14.79
C ILE A 14 16.72 7.73 13.37
N ASP A 15 15.85 8.69 13.06
CA ASP A 15 15.18 8.71 11.76
C ASP A 15 15.22 10.03 10.96
N HIS A 16 15.98 11.04 11.39
CA HIS A 16 16.04 12.32 10.69
C HIS A 16 16.46 12.19 9.23
N ALA A 17 17.43 11.33 8.90
CA ALA A 17 17.90 11.18 7.53
C ALA A 17 16.83 10.58 6.59
N ARG A 18 15.89 9.79 7.11
CA ARG A 18 14.77 9.24 6.34
C ARG A 18 13.58 10.20 6.27
N ASP A 19 13.26 10.89 7.36
CA ASP A 19 12.25 11.93 7.38
C ASP A 19 12.60 13.07 6.43
N ASP A 20 13.85 13.54 6.45
CA ASP A 20 14.32 14.57 5.55
C ASP A 20 14.21 14.14 4.08
N ARG A 21 14.55 12.91 3.73
CA ARG A 21 14.39 12.37 2.37
C ARG A 21 12.92 12.31 1.93
N LYS A 22 12.01 11.90 2.80
CA LYS A 22 10.58 11.81 2.49
C LYS A 22 9.91 13.18 2.44
N SER A 23 10.28 14.09 3.33
CA SER A 23 9.80 15.46 3.31
C SER A 23 10.22 16.18 2.03
N ALA A 24 11.47 15.99 1.59
CA ALA A 24 11.94 16.52 0.31
C ALA A 24 11.17 15.94 -0.88
N SER A 25 10.85 14.66 -0.86
CA SER A 25 10.08 13.99 -1.91
C SER A 25 8.62 14.45 -1.93
N ALA A 26 8.01 14.65 -0.77
CA ALA A 26 6.64 15.17 -0.63
C ALA A 26 6.52 16.60 -1.18
N ALA A 27 7.51 17.46 -0.90
CA ALA A 27 7.55 18.84 -1.40
C ALA A 27 7.62 18.90 -2.95
N GLN A 28 8.15 17.86 -3.60
CA GLN A 28 8.22 17.76 -5.06
C GLN A 28 6.92 17.23 -5.70
N GLY A 29 6.05 16.57 -4.92
CA GLY A 29 4.90 15.82 -5.43
C GLY A 29 3.66 16.63 -5.79
N GLY A 30 3.61 17.94 -5.56
CA GLY A 30 2.47 18.79 -5.90
C GLY A 30 1.18 18.34 -5.19
N LEU A 31 1.19 18.31 -3.87
CA LEU A 31 0.00 18.08 -3.05
C LEU A 31 -1.08 19.11 -3.37
N LEU A 32 -2.35 18.71 -3.30
CA LEU A 32 -3.46 19.66 -3.36
C LEU A 32 -3.28 20.69 -2.24
N ALA A 33 -3.33 21.98 -2.58
CA ALA A 33 -3.31 23.05 -1.59
C ALA A 33 -4.62 22.98 -0.78
N ALA A 34 -4.56 22.44 0.43
CA ALA A 34 -5.68 22.26 1.34
C ALA A 34 -5.19 22.46 2.78
N PRO A 35 -6.04 22.98 3.69
CA PRO A 35 -5.71 23.04 5.11
C PRO A 35 -5.35 21.65 5.64
N GLU A 36 -4.26 21.57 6.41
CA GLU A 36 -3.76 20.31 6.97
C GLU A 36 -4.34 20.05 8.36
N VAL A 37 -4.71 18.81 8.61
CA VAL A 37 -5.09 18.26 9.91
C VAL A 37 -4.03 17.25 10.31
N THR A 38 -3.37 17.48 11.47
CA THR A 38 -2.14 16.76 11.85
C THR A 38 -2.24 15.96 13.16
N SER A 39 -3.17 16.31 14.07
CA SER A 39 -3.30 15.57 15.33
C SER A 39 -4.07 14.25 15.12
N PHE A 40 -3.70 13.21 15.87
CA PHE A 40 -4.31 11.87 15.76
C PHE A 40 -5.82 11.91 15.89
N ASP A 41 -6.32 12.57 16.94
CA ASP A 41 -7.76 12.60 17.22
C ASP A 41 -8.54 13.40 16.17
N ALA A 42 -8.02 14.51 15.68
CA ALA A 42 -8.68 15.30 14.64
C ALA A 42 -8.70 14.56 13.29
N VAL A 43 -7.60 13.95 12.87
CA VAL A 43 -7.54 13.13 11.66
C VAL A 43 -8.51 11.98 11.75
N ARG A 44 -8.54 11.27 12.89
CA ARG A 44 -9.45 10.16 13.13
C ARG A 44 -10.91 10.58 13.12
N ALA A 45 -11.23 11.75 13.71
CA ALA A 45 -12.58 12.29 13.69
C ALA A 45 -13.08 12.51 12.26
N VAL A 46 -12.28 13.15 11.40
CA VAL A 46 -12.63 13.36 9.98
C VAL A 46 -12.73 12.05 9.21
N LEU A 47 -11.86 11.06 9.49
CA LEU A 47 -11.94 9.73 8.83
C LEU A 47 -13.20 8.96 9.21
N ARG A 48 -13.77 9.21 10.38
CA ARG A 48 -15.01 8.59 10.89
C ARG A 48 -16.27 9.38 10.59
N ASP A 49 -16.12 10.60 10.13
CA ASP A 49 -17.25 11.43 9.74
C ASP A 49 -17.93 10.85 8.48
N THR A 50 -19.18 10.46 8.62
CA THR A 50 -19.99 9.86 7.54
C THR A 50 -20.39 10.88 6.47
N ASP A 51 -20.30 12.17 6.76
CA ASP A 51 -20.59 13.25 5.81
C ASP A 51 -19.34 13.66 5.01
N ALA A 52 -18.15 13.35 5.52
CA ALA A 52 -16.90 13.58 4.80
C ALA A 52 -16.78 12.68 3.57
N ARG A 53 -16.53 13.28 2.40
CA ARG A 53 -16.43 12.56 1.13
C ARG A 53 -14.99 12.35 0.71
N GLN A 54 -14.73 11.21 0.05
CA GLN A 54 -13.41 10.93 -0.50
C GLN A 54 -12.99 12.01 -1.49
N ALA A 55 -11.81 12.58 -1.27
CA ALA A 55 -11.14 13.51 -2.18
C ALA A 55 -9.73 12.99 -2.48
N GLY A 56 -9.06 13.56 -3.47
CA GLY A 56 -7.77 13.06 -3.93
C GLY A 56 -7.90 11.82 -4.82
N PHE A 57 -6.79 11.14 -5.08
CA PHE A 57 -6.72 9.97 -5.98
C PHE A 57 -7.39 10.20 -7.35
N LYS A 58 -7.37 11.46 -7.83
CA LYS A 58 -8.08 11.90 -9.05
C LYS A 58 -9.60 11.68 -9.02
N ALA A 59 -10.22 11.79 -7.86
CA ALA A 59 -11.67 11.69 -7.68
C ALA A 59 -12.44 12.54 -8.70
N GLU A 60 -11.99 13.79 -8.93
CA GLU A 60 -12.62 14.73 -9.86
C GLU A 60 -12.66 14.19 -11.30
N VAL A 61 -11.62 13.47 -11.72
CA VAL A 61 -11.56 12.87 -13.07
C VAL A 61 -12.54 11.69 -13.15
N ILE A 62 -12.54 10.82 -12.16
CA ILE A 62 -13.40 9.62 -12.14
C ILE A 62 -14.87 10.03 -12.04
N LEU A 63 -15.18 11.01 -11.20
CA LEU A 63 -16.55 11.50 -11.03
C LEU A 63 -17.12 12.22 -12.27
N ARG A 64 -16.28 12.77 -13.18
CA ARG A 64 -16.73 13.31 -14.49
C ARG A 64 -17.29 12.25 -15.43
N TYR A 65 -16.93 10.99 -15.25
CA TYR A 65 -17.46 9.87 -16.03
C TYR A 65 -18.74 9.26 -15.43
N ARG A 66 -19.34 9.91 -14.41
CA ARG A 66 -20.65 9.51 -13.88
C ARG A 66 -21.68 9.42 -15.01
N GLY A 67 -22.39 8.29 -15.08
CA GLY A 67 -23.35 7.98 -16.12
C GLY A 67 -22.84 7.09 -17.27
N ARG A 68 -21.52 6.86 -17.38
CA ARG A 68 -20.93 5.88 -18.30
C ARG A 68 -20.43 4.62 -17.61
N ALA A 69 -19.98 4.75 -16.36
CA ALA A 69 -19.56 3.64 -15.51
C ALA A 69 -19.99 3.90 -14.07
N ARG A 70 -20.17 2.83 -13.29
CA ARG A 70 -20.35 2.92 -11.83
C ARG A 70 -19.06 3.43 -11.20
N PRO A 71 -19.14 4.38 -10.24
CA PRO A 71 -17.96 4.77 -9.48
C PRO A 71 -17.39 3.56 -8.72
N PRO A 72 -16.07 3.35 -8.71
CA PRO A 72 -15.47 2.29 -7.91
C PRO A 72 -15.68 2.52 -6.41
N ILE A 73 -15.56 1.44 -5.63
CA ILE A 73 -15.86 1.40 -4.20
C ILE A 73 -15.23 2.56 -3.40
N LEU A 74 -14.03 2.98 -3.78
CA LEU A 74 -13.30 4.07 -3.13
C LEU A 74 -14.07 5.40 -3.13
N TYR A 75 -14.93 5.63 -4.12
CA TYR A 75 -15.68 6.89 -4.32
C TYR A 75 -17.18 6.74 -4.01
N LEU A 76 -17.60 5.58 -3.55
CA LEU A 76 -18.95 5.37 -3.06
C LEU A 76 -19.07 5.89 -1.62
N HIS A 77 -20.30 6.24 -1.22
CA HIS A 77 -20.63 6.73 0.11
C HIS A 77 -21.95 6.15 0.59
N GLY A 78 -22.18 6.17 1.90
CA GLY A 78 -23.43 5.78 2.52
C GLY A 78 -23.83 4.34 2.17
N GLU A 79 -25.09 4.13 1.80
CA GLU A 79 -25.64 2.80 1.55
C GLU A 79 -24.97 2.07 0.38
N ALA A 80 -24.67 2.77 -0.72
CA ALA A 80 -24.00 2.17 -1.88
C ALA A 80 -22.62 1.65 -1.51
N HIS A 81 -21.86 2.41 -0.72
CA HIS A 81 -20.57 1.97 -0.19
C HIS A 81 -20.73 0.76 0.74
N ARG A 82 -21.63 0.83 1.72
CA ARG A 82 -21.86 -0.28 2.68
C ARG A 82 -22.26 -1.56 1.97
N ARG A 83 -23.15 -1.50 0.98
CA ARG A 83 -23.58 -2.67 0.20
C ARG A 83 -22.39 -3.33 -0.52
N GLN A 84 -21.61 -2.56 -1.25
CA GLN A 84 -20.46 -3.10 -1.99
C GLN A 84 -19.36 -3.58 -1.04
N ARG A 85 -19.11 -2.83 0.04
CA ARG A 85 -18.14 -3.21 1.08
C ARG A 85 -18.50 -4.54 1.73
N SER A 86 -19.77 -4.73 2.10
CA SER A 86 -20.25 -5.99 2.70
C SER A 86 -20.13 -7.16 1.72
N GLY A 87 -20.45 -6.95 0.44
CA GLY A 87 -20.34 -7.98 -0.59
C GLY A 87 -18.91 -8.47 -0.83
N THR A 88 -17.94 -7.57 -0.69
CA THR A 88 -16.52 -7.90 -0.92
C THR A 88 -15.75 -8.24 0.35
N ALA A 89 -16.27 -7.95 1.54
CA ALA A 89 -15.58 -8.16 2.83
C ALA A 89 -15.12 -9.61 3.05
N ARG A 90 -15.91 -10.59 2.55
CA ARG A 90 -15.59 -12.03 2.68
C ARG A 90 -14.24 -12.43 2.10
N PHE A 91 -13.71 -11.69 1.10
CA PHE A 91 -12.42 -11.96 0.48
C PHE A 91 -11.23 -11.48 1.32
N PHE A 92 -11.47 -10.70 2.37
CA PHE A 92 -10.44 -10.06 3.19
C PHE A 92 -10.51 -10.46 4.68
N THR A 93 -11.30 -11.48 5.02
CA THR A 93 -11.41 -11.92 6.41
C THR A 93 -10.11 -12.58 6.89
N PRO A 94 -9.72 -12.46 8.18
CA PRO A 94 -8.53 -13.09 8.71
C PRO A 94 -8.45 -14.58 8.36
N ARG A 95 -9.56 -15.30 8.53
CA ARG A 95 -9.65 -16.72 8.20
C ARG A 95 -9.26 -17.01 6.74
N VAL A 96 -9.75 -16.21 5.79
CA VAL A 96 -9.44 -16.42 4.36
C VAL A 96 -7.98 -16.11 4.08
N VAL A 97 -7.41 -15.08 4.72
CA VAL A 97 -5.99 -14.73 4.61
C VAL A 97 -5.12 -15.90 5.09
N GLU A 98 -5.41 -16.44 6.26
CA GLU A 98 -4.62 -17.50 6.88
C GLU A 98 -4.79 -18.87 6.22
N THR A 99 -5.96 -19.18 5.65
CA THR A 99 -6.21 -20.51 5.10
C THR A 99 -6.05 -20.58 3.59
N ARG A 100 -6.53 -19.58 2.84
CA ARG A 100 -6.55 -19.62 1.38
C ARG A 100 -5.34 -18.93 0.76
N TYR A 101 -4.95 -17.77 1.29
CA TYR A 101 -3.89 -16.99 0.64
C TYR A 101 -2.50 -17.29 1.20
N ARG A 102 -2.40 -17.85 2.41
CA ARG A 102 -1.11 -18.17 3.02
C ARG A 102 -0.27 -19.11 2.15
N ASP A 103 -0.86 -20.21 1.70
CA ASP A 103 -0.19 -21.14 0.80
C ASP A 103 0.31 -20.47 -0.50
N LEU A 104 -0.49 -19.56 -1.06
CA LEU A 104 -0.10 -18.78 -2.23
C LEU A 104 1.08 -17.86 -1.92
N MET A 105 1.01 -17.15 -0.79
CA MET A 105 2.08 -16.26 -0.32
C MET A 105 3.38 -17.02 -0.13
N GLU A 106 3.33 -18.20 0.47
CA GLU A 106 4.50 -19.05 0.72
C GLU A 106 5.12 -19.56 -0.58
N ARG A 107 4.34 -20.19 -1.46
CA ARG A 107 4.85 -20.66 -2.75
C ARG A 107 5.39 -19.54 -3.64
N THR A 108 4.73 -18.37 -3.64
CA THR A 108 5.19 -17.22 -4.40
C THR A 108 6.51 -16.69 -3.85
N SER A 109 6.63 -16.58 -2.52
CA SER A 109 7.87 -16.18 -1.87
C SER A 109 9.00 -17.14 -2.23
N ASP A 110 8.79 -18.45 -2.09
CA ASP A 110 9.80 -19.46 -2.40
C ASP A 110 10.27 -19.38 -3.87
N ALA A 111 9.35 -19.20 -4.82
CA ALA A 111 9.69 -19.08 -6.24
C ALA A 111 10.49 -17.78 -6.54
N LEU A 112 10.10 -16.64 -5.94
CA LEU A 112 10.79 -15.37 -6.12
C LEU A 112 12.20 -15.42 -5.51
N LEU A 113 12.33 -15.98 -4.31
CA LEU A 113 13.59 -16.06 -3.58
C LEU A 113 14.55 -17.11 -4.17
N ALA A 114 14.05 -18.22 -4.69
CA ALA A 114 14.87 -19.16 -5.47
C ALA A 114 15.48 -18.49 -6.71
N ARG A 115 14.74 -17.57 -7.36
CA ARG A 115 15.28 -16.76 -8.47
C ARG A 115 16.37 -15.80 -7.98
N LEU A 116 16.17 -15.10 -6.86
CA LEU A 116 17.18 -14.22 -6.25
C LEU A 116 18.48 -15.00 -5.94
N VAL A 117 18.37 -16.16 -5.31
CA VAL A 117 19.54 -17.01 -4.96
C VAL A 117 20.26 -17.48 -6.22
N ARG A 118 19.54 -17.95 -7.22
CA ARG A 118 20.12 -18.42 -8.50
C ARG A 118 20.82 -17.30 -9.25
N ASP A 119 20.21 -16.11 -9.31
CA ASP A 119 20.71 -14.97 -10.10
C ASP A 119 21.75 -14.13 -9.30
N GLY A 120 21.94 -14.44 -8.01
CA GLY A 120 22.89 -13.78 -7.09
C GLY A 120 22.49 -12.37 -6.68
N SER A 121 21.49 -11.78 -7.32
CA SER A 121 21.03 -10.42 -6.99
C SER A 121 19.66 -10.11 -7.59
N ALA A 122 18.92 -9.19 -6.94
CA ALA A 122 17.65 -8.64 -7.46
C ALA A 122 17.35 -7.28 -6.86
N ASP A 123 16.39 -6.57 -7.46
CA ASP A 123 15.81 -5.37 -6.86
C ASP A 123 14.61 -5.77 -5.98
N LEU A 124 14.65 -5.43 -4.70
CA LEU A 124 13.61 -5.77 -3.72
C LEU A 124 12.25 -5.21 -4.14
N ASP A 125 12.20 -3.98 -4.65
CA ASP A 125 10.96 -3.35 -5.12
C ASP A 125 10.30 -4.13 -6.27
N ARG A 126 11.07 -4.83 -7.12
CA ARG A 126 10.53 -5.71 -8.16
C ARG A 126 10.00 -7.01 -7.61
N LEU A 127 10.73 -7.63 -6.68
CA LEU A 127 10.27 -8.85 -6.01
C LEU A 127 8.97 -8.55 -5.21
N SER A 128 8.95 -7.44 -4.49
CA SER A 128 7.79 -6.96 -3.73
C SER A 128 6.58 -6.71 -4.62
N LEU A 129 6.78 -6.12 -5.82
CA LEU A 129 5.70 -5.92 -6.78
C LEU A 129 5.13 -7.25 -7.29
N GLU A 130 6.00 -8.19 -7.68
CA GLU A 130 5.54 -9.50 -8.17
C GLU A 130 4.77 -10.25 -7.07
N MET A 131 5.22 -10.17 -5.82
CA MET A 131 4.51 -10.72 -4.66
C MET A 131 3.11 -10.11 -4.52
N ALA A 132 3.03 -8.78 -4.41
CA ALA A 132 1.78 -8.05 -4.23
C ALA A 132 0.81 -8.24 -5.40
N VAL A 133 1.32 -8.28 -6.65
CA VAL A 133 0.48 -8.54 -7.84
C VAL A 133 -0.07 -9.95 -7.81
N THR A 134 0.72 -10.95 -7.41
CA THR A 134 0.26 -12.35 -7.37
C THR A 134 -0.89 -12.53 -6.37
N VAL A 135 -0.72 -12.02 -5.16
CA VAL A 135 -1.75 -12.14 -4.10
C VAL A 135 -3.00 -11.35 -4.46
N ALA A 136 -2.86 -10.10 -4.89
CA ALA A 136 -4.00 -9.27 -5.27
C ALA A 136 -4.73 -9.82 -6.51
N ALA A 137 -4.01 -10.38 -7.49
CA ALA A 137 -4.61 -10.99 -8.67
C ALA A 137 -5.49 -12.20 -8.31
N GLU A 138 -5.08 -13.03 -7.34
CA GLU A 138 -5.90 -14.13 -6.84
C GLU A 138 -7.17 -13.63 -6.15
N ILE A 139 -7.07 -12.60 -5.30
CA ILE A 139 -8.22 -12.00 -4.61
C ILE A 139 -9.22 -11.40 -5.60
N VAL A 140 -8.71 -10.66 -6.57
CA VAL A 140 -9.52 -9.96 -7.57
C VAL A 140 -10.07 -10.92 -8.61
N GLY A 141 -9.35 -11.98 -8.96
CA GLY A 141 -9.70 -12.92 -10.02
C GLY A 141 -8.97 -12.66 -11.34
N LEU A 142 -7.83 -11.96 -11.35
CA LEU A 142 -7.00 -11.66 -12.52
C LEU A 142 -5.96 -12.77 -12.77
N THR A 143 -6.39 -14.03 -12.78
CA THR A 143 -5.50 -15.20 -12.82
C THR A 143 -5.27 -15.78 -14.23
N GLU A 144 -5.82 -15.12 -15.27
CA GLU A 144 -5.78 -15.61 -16.66
C GLU A 144 -4.65 -14.99 -17.48
N SER A 145 -3.74 -14.29 -16.83
CA SER A 145 -2.60 -13.64 -17.49
C SER A 145 -1.28 -13.95 -16.76
N ASP A 146 -0.18 -13.79 -17.48
CA ASP A 146 1.17 -13.91 -16.94
C ASP A 146 1.43 -12.80 -15.90
N ILE A 147 1.75 -13.20 -14.67
CA ILE A 147 1.98 -12.31 -13.52
C ILE A 147 3.13 -11.32 -13.79
N ALA A 148 4.26 -11.80 -14.32
CA ALA A 148 5.39 -10.93 -14.62
C ALA A 148 5.03 -9.87 -15.68
N GLY A 149 4.24 -10.26 -16.68
CA GLY A 149 3.71 -9.33 -17.68
C GLY A 149 2.71 -8.35 -17.09
N MET A 150 1.82 -8.79 -16.20
CA MET A 150 0.86 -7.94 -15.50
C MET A 150 1.60 -6.93 -14.60
N SER A 151 2.58 -7.39 -13.82
CA SER A 151 3.41 -6.52 -12.97
C SER A 151 4.08 -5.41 -13.78
N ARG A 152 4.69 -5.74 -14.93
CA ARG A 152 5.29 -4.73 -15.83
C ARG A 152 4.27 -3.75 -16.41
N ARG A 153 3.05 -4.20 -16.75
CA ARG A 153 1.98 -3.34 -17.29
C ARG A 153 1.46 -2.38 -16.23
N LEU A 154 1.26 -2.85 -15.01
CA LEU A 154 0.82 -2.05 -13.87
C LEU A 154 1.89 -1.05 -13.44
N ASP A 155 3.14 -1.50 -13.30
CA ASP A 155 4.25 -0.61 -12.97
C ASP A 155 4.41 0.51 -14.00
N ALA A 156 4.42 0.17 -15.29
CA ALA A 156 4.49 1.17 -16.35
C ALA A 156 3.29 2.13 -16.33
N PHE A 157 2.09 1.67 -15.97
CA PHE A 157 0.92 2.53 -15.86
C PHE A 157 1.05 3.51 -14.68
N PHE A 158 1.38 3.00 -13.49
CA PHE A 158 1.40 3.81 -12.28
C PHE A 158 2.61 4.74 -12.17
N SER A 159 3.78 4.33 -12.68
CA SER A 159 5.02 5.12 -12.60
C SER A 159 5.04 6.35 -13.50
N THR A 160 4.34 6.34 -14.63
CA THR A 160 4.50 7.39 -15.67
C THR A 160 3.22 8.11 -16.05
N THR A 161 2.05 7.46 -15.93
CA THR A 161 0.78 8.06 -16.38
C THR A 161 0.37 9.26 -15.54
N PHE A 162 0.89 9.36 -14.32
CA PHE A 162 0.54 10.42 -13.38
C PHE A 162 1.65 11.44 -13.15
N GLN A 163 2.80 11.31 -13.85
CA GLN A 163 3.79 12.37 -13.91
C GLN A 163 3.23 13.51 -14.77
N THR A 164 3.01 14.66 -14.15
CA THR A 164 2.60 15.88 -14.86
C THR A 164 3.80 16.40 -15.66
N GLY A 165 3.76 16.18 -16.96
CA GLY A 165 4.73 16.79 -17.87
C GLY A 165 4.55 18.30 -17.88
N ARG A 166 5.67 19.05 -18.01
CA ARG A 166 5.64 20.49 -18.22
C ARG A 166 5.23 20.79 -19.67
N GLY A 167 3.98 21.25 -19.86
CA GLY A 167 3.46 21.73 -21.13
C GLY A 167 2.36 20.88 -21.75
N LYS A 168 1.49 21.54 -22.54
CA LYS A 168 0.28 20.94 -23.14
C LYS A 168 0.55 19.70 -24.01
N PHE A 169 1.70 19.67 -24.70
CA PHE A 169 2.09 18.52 -25.52
C PHE A 169 2.42 17.30 -24.66
N ALA A 170 3.19 17.50 -23.57
CA ALA A 170 3.52 16.42 -22.63
C ALA A 170 2.27 15.87 -21.92
N GLU A 171 1.32 16.73 -21.58
CA GLU A 171 0.02 16.34 -21.01
C GLU A 171 -0.80 15.51 -21.99
N LEU A 172 -0.87 15.93 -23.28
CA LEU A 172 -1.55 15.17 -24.32
C LEU A 172 -0.92 13.81 -24.54
N MET A 173 0.42 13.74 -24.62
CA MET A 173 1.14 12.48 -24.78
C MET A 173 0.96 11.55 -23.58
N SER A 174 0.98 12.09 -22.35
CA SER A 174 0.69 11.34 -21.14
C SER A 174 -0.73 10.77 -21.12
N PHE A 175 -1.69 11.57 -21.58
CA PHE A 175 -3.08 11.13 -21.72
C PHE A 175 -3.22 9.99 -22.74
N VAL A 176 -2.67 10.15 -23.94
CA VAL A 176 -2.72 9.12 -25.01
C VAL A 176 -2.05 7.84 -24.57
N LEU A 177 -0.87 7.95 -23.95
CA LEU A 177 -0.14 6.80 -23.42
C LEU A 177 -0.91 6.11 -22.29
N GLY A 178 -1.55 6.87 -21.39
CA GLY A 178 -2.41 6.36 -20.34
C GLY A 178 -3.61 5.57 -20.91
N GLN A 179 -4.26 6.11 -21.95
CA GLN A 179 -5.37 5.40 -22.64
C GLN A 179 -4.90 4.10 -23.31
N TRP A 180 -3.73 4.12 -23.95
CA TRP A 180 -3.17 2.93 -24.57
C TRP A 180 -2.83 1.85 -23.52
N ARG A 181 -2.21 2.25 -22.40
CA ARG A 181 -1.89 1.34 -21.29
C ARG A 181 -3.14 0.75 -20.66
N MET A 182 -4.17 1.57 -20.43
CA MET A 182 -5.46 1.10 -19.92
C MET A 182 -6.11 0.07 -20.86
N ARG A 183 -6.12 0.34 -22.17
CA ARG A 183 -6.62 -0.61 -23.18
C ARG A 183 -5.82 -1.91 -23.18
N ARG A 184 -4.50 -1.82 -23.02
CA ARG A 184 -3.64 -2.99 -22.96
C ARG A 184 -3.89 -3.83 -21.71
N PHE A 185 -4.03 -3.19 -20.55
CA PHE A 185 -4.41 -3.87 -19.30
C PHE A 185 -5.79 -4.54 -19.43
N TYR A 186 -6.77 -3.83 -19.97
CA TYR A 186 -8.08 -4.42 -20.25
C TYR A 186 -7.98 -5.66 -21.14
N ALA A 187 -7.32 -5.54 -22.28
CA ALA A 187 -7.27 -6.61 -23.29
C ALA A 187 -6.49 -7.84 -22.83
N LYS A 188 -5.43 -7.64 -22.03
CA LYS A 188 -4.51 -8.70 -21.64
C LYS A 188 -4.84 -9.33 -20.28
N ASP A 189 -5.43 -8.56 -19.35
CA ASP A 189 -5.60 -8.99 -17.97
C ASP A 189 -7.10 -9.08 -17.59
N VAL A 190 -7.89 -8.02 -17.82
CA VAL A 190 -9.26 -7.96 -17.33
C VAL A 190 -10.25 -8.72 -18.24
N LYS A 191 -10.17 -8.54 -19.56
CA LYS A 191 -11.07 -9.20 -20.50
C LYS A 191 -11.00 -10.73 -20.45
N PRO A 192 -9.81 -11.37 -20.43
CA PRO A 192 -9.71 -12.82 -20.26
C PRO A 192 -10.28 -13.30 -18.93
N ALA A 193 -10.00 -12.58 -17.83
CA ALA A 193 -10.53 -12.90 -16.52
C ALA A 193 -12.06 -12.84 -16.47
N ILE A 194 -12.68 -11.79 -17.04
CA ILE A 194 -14.14 -11.70 -17.16
C ILE A 194 -14.71 -12.89 -17.94
N ALA A 195 -14.08 -13.27 -19.05
CA ALA A 195 -14.53 -14.41 -19.85
C ALA A 195 -14.46 -15.73 -19.08
N ALA A 196 -13.36 -15.97 -18.37
CA ALA A 196 -13.17 -17.16 -17.54
C ALA A 196 -14.19 -17.21 -16.39
N ARG A 197 -14.42 -16.08 -15.68
CA ARG A 197 -15.37 -16.03 -14.56
C ARG A 197 -16.84 -16.12 -15.00
N ARG A 198 -17.16 -15.72 -16.20
CA ARG A 198 -18.49 -15.97 -16.81
C ARG A 198 -18.71 -17.45 -17.12
N ALA A 199 -17.68 -18.14 -17.59
CA ALA A 199 -17.75 -19.56 -17.88
C ALA A 199 -17.72 -20.43 -16.60
N ALA A 200 -16.88 -20.07 -15.64
CA ALA A 200 -16.68 -20.78 -14.37
C ALA A 200 -16.46 -19.79 -13.21
N PRO A 201 -17.53 -19.36 -12.51
CA PRO A 201 -17.41 -18.46 -11.36
C PRO A 201 -16.53 -19.06 -10.27
N ARG A 202 -15.78 -18.17 -9.58
CA ARG A 202 -14.92 -18.52 -8.44
C ARG A 202 -15.22 -17.62 -7.25
N GLU A 203 -14.63 -17.93 -6.09
CA GLU A 203 -14.66 -17.07 -4.91
C GLU A 203 -13.66 -15.90 -5.05
N ASP A 204 -13.95 -14.95 -5.95
CA ASP A 204 -13.15 -13.75 -6.21
C ASP A 204 -14.03 -12.51 -6.48
N VAL A 205 -13.39 -11.34 -6.50
CA VAL A 205 -14.09 -10.06 -6.67
C VAL A 205 -14.77 -9.98 -8.05
N ILE A 206 -14.12 -10.41 -9.14
CA ILE A 206 -14.71 -10.35 -10.49
C ILE A 206 -15.98 -11.20 -10.59
N SER A 207 -15.99 -12.41 -10.04
CA SER A 207 -17.17 -13.28 -9.99
C SER A 207 -18.32 -12.62 -9.22
N HIS A 208 -18.00 -11.98 -8.07
CA HIS A 208 -18.99 -11.23 -7.30
C HIS A 208 -19.55 -10.03 -8.09
N LEU A 209 -18.69 -9.22 -8.72
CA LEU A 209 -19.13 -8.07 -9.50
C LEU A 209 -20.01 -8.49 -10.71
N LEU A 210 -19.67 -9.61 -11.35
CA LEU A 210 -20.49 -10.18 -12.43
C LEU A 210 -21.87 -10.61 -11.92
N SER A 211 -21.97 -11.22 -10.75
CA SER A 211 -23.26 -11.61 -10.13
C SER A 211 -24.11 -10.40 -9.74
N GLU A 212 -23.50 -9.24 -9.43
CA GLU A 212 -24.16 -7.97 -9.15
C GLU A 212 -24.48 -7.15 -10.44
N GLY A 213 -24.26 -7.74 -11.62
CA GLY A 213 -24.61 -7.12 -12.91
C GLY A 213 -23.68 -5.95 -13.30
N TYR A 214 -22.43 -5.99 -12.89
CA TYR A 214 -21.43 -4.99 -13.32
C TYR A 214 -21.04 -5.20 -14.78
N THR A 215 -20.92 -4.08 -15.51
CA THR A 215 -20.46 -4.11 -16.90
C THR A 215 -18.95 -4.34 -16.98
N PRO A 216 -18.42 -4.75 -18.15
CA PRO A 216 -16.96 -4.87 -18.32
C PRO A 216 -16.18 -3.58 -18.01
N LEU A 217 -16.79 -2.41 -18.23
CA LEU A 217 -16.18 -1.12 -17.90
C LEU A 217 -16.15 -0.88 -16.38
N ASP A 218 -17.23 -1.21 -15.69
CA ASP A 218 -17.29 -1.13 -14.22
C ASP A 218 -16.24 -2.06 -13.59
N ILE A 219 -16.12 -3.29 -14.09
CA ILE A 219 -15.13 -4.26 -13.61
C ILE A 219 -13.70 -3.76 -13.89
N LEU A 220 -13.44 -3.16 -15.06
CA LEU A 220 -12.13 -2.56 -15.36
C LEU A 220 -11.76 -1.48 -14.34
N THR A 221 -12.70 -0.58 -14.00
CA THR A 221 -12.44 0.50 -13.02
C THR A 221 -12.21 -0.04 -11.62
N GLU A 222 -12.93 -1.08 -11.22
CA GLU A 222 -12.69 -1.78 -9.95
C GLU A 222 -11.33 -2.50 -9.94
N CYS A 223 -11.00 -3.27 -10.97
CA CYS A 223 -9.68 -3.93 -11.08
C CYS A 223 -8.53 -2.92 -11.04
N PHE A 224 -8.72 -1.75 -11.66
CA PHE A 224 -7.76 -0.67 -11.60
C PHE A 224 -7.62 -0.10 -10.19
N THR A 225 -8.73 0.08 -9.48
CA THR A 225 -8.74 0.55 -8.07
C THR A 225 -8.04 -0.46 -7.16
N TYR A 226 -8.34 -1.75 -7.29
CA TYR A 226 -7.65 -2.81 -6.53
C TYR A 226 -6.15 -2.90 -6.89
N GLY A 227 -5.80 -2.69 -8.16
CA GLY A 227 -4.40 -2.63 -8.61
C GLY A 227 -3.63 -1.49 -7.95
N ALA A 228 -4.19 -0.28 -7.95
CA ALA A 228 -3.57 0.88 -7.30
C ALA A 228 -3.48 0.69 -5.78
N ALA A 229 -4.57 0.24 -5.16
CA ALA A 229 -4.68 0.16 -3.71
C ALA A 229 -3.94 -1.05 -3.10
N GLY A 230 -3.92 -2.20 -3.78
CA GLY A 230 -3.34 -3.42 -3.23
C GLY A 230 -1.94 -3.75 -3.75
N MET A 231 -1.68 -3.52 -5.04
CA MET A 231 -0.41 -3.93 -5.64
C MET A 231 0.69 -2.88 -5.48
N VAL A 232 0.37 -1.61 -5.72
CA VAL A 232 1.37 -0.53 -5.64
C VAL A 232 1.73 -0.23 -4.19
N THR A 233 0.74 -0.07 -3.31
CA THR A 233 1.02 0.29 -1.92
C THR A 233 1.72 -0.83 -1.15
N THR A 234 1.36 -2.09 -1.41
CA THR A 234 2.00 -3.23 -0.74
C THR A 234 3.45 -3.41 -1.21
N ARG A 235 3.75 -3.19 -2.52
CA ARG A 235 5.13 -3.11 -2.99
C ARG A 235 5.96 -2.14 -2.16
N GLU A 236 5.46 -0.91 -2.00
CA GLU A 236 6.19 0.13 -1.25
C GLU A 236 6.37 -0.27 0.21
N PHE A 237 5.34 -0.88 0.82
CA PHE A 237 5.42 -1.32 2.21
C PHE A 237 6.44 -2.46 2.40
N ILE A 238 6.40 -3.52 1.59
CA ILE A 238 7.37 -4.62 1.68
C ILE A 238 8.79 -4.10 1.49
N THR A 239 8.99 -3.22 0.51
CA THR A 239 10.32 -2.64 0.22
C THR A 239 10.80 -1.77 1.39
N MET A 240 9.94 -0.93 1.97
CA MET A 240 10.27 -0.09 3.12
C MET A 240 10.59 -0.93 4.35
N ALA A 241 9.76 -1.91 4.67
CA ALA A 241 9.97 -2.80 5.81
C ALA A 241 11.24 -3.63 5.64
N GLY A 242 11.47 -4.19 4.44
CA GLY A 242 12.70 -4.91 4.13
C GLY A 242 13.94 -4.02 4.26
N TRP A 243 13.88 -2.79 3.81
CA TRP A 243 14.96 -1.82 3.99
C TRP A 243 15.25 -1.54 5.46
N HIS A 244 14.21 -1.32 6.30
CA HIS A 244 14.39 -1.15 7.74
C HIS A 244 15.06 -2.36 8.40
N LEU A 245 14.59 -3.58 8.07
CA LEU A 245 15.10 -4.81 8.65
C LEU A 245 16.53 -5.15 8.20
N LEU A 246 16.89 -4.82 6.96
CA LEU A 246 18.24 -5.06 6.44
C LEU A 246 19.28 -4.08 6.97
N GLU A 247 18.90 -2.84 7.30
CA GLU A 247 19.82 -1.85 7.85
C GLU A 247 19.95 -1.90 9.38
N ARG A 248 19.05 -2.63 10.08
CA ARG A 248 19.06 -2.71 11.55
C ARG A 248 19.20 -4.16 12.01
N PRO A 249 20.41 -4.64 12.27
CA PRO A 249 20.67 -6.04 12.63
C PRO A 249 19.86 -6.51 13.86
N GLU A 250 19.70 -5.65 14.86
CA GLU A 250 18.95 -5.96 16.07
C GLU A 250 17.46 -6.15 15.79
N LEU A 251 16.87 -5.26 14.97
CA LEU A 251 15.48 -5.35 14.57
C LEU A 251 15.24 -6.60 13.68
N ARG A 252 16.20 -6.89 12.77
CA ARG A 252 16.17 -8.12 11.98
C ARG A 252 16.18 -9.36 12.86
N ALA A 253 17.08 -9.40 13.85
CA ALA A 253 17.17 -10.52 14.79
C ALA A 253 15.87 -10.68 15.59
N GLN A 254 15.29 -9.59 16.09
CA GLN A 254 14.00 -9.57 16.77
C GLN A 254 12.88 -10.11 15.87
N PHE A 255 12.81 -9.65 14.63
CA PHE A 255 11.81 -10.10 13.65
C PHE A 255 11.92 -11.59 13.35
N LEU A 256 13.14 -12.10 13.15
CA LEU A 256 13.39 -13.52 12.86
C LEU A 256 13.17 -14.46 14.06
N ALA A 257 13.27 -13.95 15.28
CA ALA A 257 13.01 -14.68 16.52
C ALA A 257 11.53 -14.64 16.95
N ALA A 258 10.76 -13.68 16.46
CA ALA A 258 9.36 -13.50 16.80
C ALA A 258 8.47 -14.58 16.15
N ASP A 259 7.35 -14.88 16.79
CA ASP A 259 6.25 -15.62 16.17
C ASP A 259 5.49 -14.73 15.15
N ALA A 260 4.44 -15.28 14.54
CA ALA A 260 3.68 -14.59 13.49
C ALA A 260 3.09 -13.26 14.00
N ASP A 261 2.55 -13.23 15.22
CA ASP A 261 1.94 -12.03 15.79
C ASP A 261 3.01 -10.98 16.13
N GLY A 262 4.16 -11.41 16.65
CA GLY A 262 5.31 -10.54 16.91
C GLY A 262 5.90 -9.94 15.62
N GLN A 263 5.99 -10.72 14.54
CA GLN A 263 6.41 -10.22 13.24
C GLN A 263 5.44 -9.16 12.72
N ILE A 264 4.12 -9.39 12.83
CA ILE A 264 3.09 -8.41 12.47
C ILE A 264 3.23 -7.14 13.31
N ALA A 265 3.46 -7.23 14.62
CA ALA A 265 3.62 -6.07 15.50
C ALA A 265 4.82 -5.19 15.09
N ILE A 266 5.94 -5.82 14.69
CA ILE A 266 7.11 -5.10 14.16
C ILE A 266 6.77 -4.39 12.86
N LEU A 267 6.07 -5.06 11.94
CA LEU A 267 5.65 -4.47 10.67
C LEU A 267 4.64 -3.34 10.86
N GLU A 268 3.74 -3.46 11.80
CA GLU A 268 2.79 -2.40 12.17
C GLU A 268 3.51 -1.16 12.71
N GLU A 269 4.55 -1.32 13.52
CA GLU A 269 5.33 -0.18 14.01
C GLU A 269 6.13 0.49 12.90
N ILE A 270 6.72 -0.29 11.97
CA ILE A 270 7.35 0.27 10.77
C ILE A 270 6.30 1.06 9.95
N LEU A 271 5.12 0.50 9.73
CA LEU A 271 4.06 1.13 8.94
C LEU A 271 3.49 2.38 9.64
N ARG A 272 3.45 2.41 10.98
CA ARG A 272 3.08 3.60 11.75
C ARG A 272 4.00 4.76 11.44
N LEU A 273 5.31 4.51 11.49
CA LEU A 273 6.33 5.53 11.20
C LEU A 273 6.40 5.89 9.72
N GLU A 274 6.18 4.90 8.88
CA GLU A 274 6.36 4.98 7.44
C GLU A 274 5.06 4.63 6.69
N PRO A 275 3.96 5.38 6.92
CA PRO A 275 2.72 5.12 6.22
C PRO A 275 2.92 5.33 4.72
N VAL A 276 2.57 4.31 3.92
CA VAL A 276 2.74 4.37 2.46
C VAL A 276 1.96 5.54 1.87
N VAL A 277 0.69 5.67 2.30
CA VAL A 277 -0.14 6.83 1.99
C VAL A 277 0.05 7.86 3.09
N GLY A 278 0.90 8.84 2.82
CA GLY A 278 1.26 9.88 3.81
C GLY A 278 0.16 10.90 4.06
N THR A 279 -0.69 11.14 3.05
CA THR A 279 -1.77 12.14 3.12
C THR A 279 -3.05 11.60 2.52
N LEU A 280 -4.15 11.73 3.24
CA LEU A 280 -5.50 11.49 2.74
C LEU A 280 -6.25 12.80 2.59
N TYR A 281 -7.16 12.88 1.63
CA TYR A 281 -7.97 14.08 1.40
C TYR A 281 -9.43 13.77 1.65
N ARG A 282 -10.15 14.76 2.23
CA ARG A 282 -11.61 14.70 2.42
C ARG A 282 -12.25 16.03 2.05
N HIS A 283 -13.40 15.94 1.39
CA HIS A 283 -14.34 17.04 1.30
C HIS A 283 -15.21 17.04 2.55
N VAL A 284 -15.13 18.12 3.30
CA VAL A 284 -15.95 18.39 4.49
C VAL A 284 -16.76 19.65 4.29
N GLU A 285 -17.63 20.01 5.23
CA GLU A 285 -18.27 21.31 5.22
C GLU A 285 -17.18 22.40 5.23
N GLY A 286 -17.24 23.31 4.26
CA GLY A 286 -16.24 24.37 4.09
C GLY A 286 -15.10 24.08 3.12
N GLY A 287 -14.99 22.87 2.55
CA GLY A 287 -14.01 22.58 1.49
C GLY A 287 -13.24 21.29 1.62
N THR A 288 -12.07 21.22 0.99
CA THR A 288 -11.18 20.07 1.06
C THR A 288 -10.16 20.26 2.18
N VAL A 289 -9.92 19.21 2.96
CA VAL A 289 -8.85 19.14 3.96
C VAL A 289 -7.86 18.03 3.63
N ALA A 290 -6.60 18.24 3.98
CA ALA A 290 -5.53 17.27 3.90
C ALA A 290 -5.31 16.65 5.29
N LEU A 291 -5.39 15.35 5.39
CA LEU A 291 -5.16 14.59 6.61
C LEU A 291 -3.73 14.05 6.57
N ASP A 292 -2.84 14.63 7.35
CA ASP A 292 -1.44 14.15 7.43
C ASP A 292 -1.38 12.92 8.34
N ILE A 293 -1.32 11.75 7.72
CA ILE A 293 -1.30 10.45 8.41
C ILE A 293 0.01 10.26 9.16
N ARG A 294 1.12 10.74 8.61
CA ARG A 294 2.43 10.61 9.26
C ARG A 294 2.50 11.47 10.52
N ALA A 295 2.09 12.74 10.44
CA ALA A 295 2.05 13.61 11.60
C ALA A 295 1.11 13.06 12.67
N ALA A 296 -0.08 12.59 12.28
CA ALA A 296 -1.05 11.98 13.19
C ALA A 296 -0.47 10.72 13.88
N ASN A 297 0.20 9.85 13.14
CA ASN A 297 0.85 8.65 13.69
C ASN A 297 2.08 8.98 14.56
N GLY A 298 2.64 10.18 14.44
CA GLY A 298 3.71 10.72 15.27
C GLY A 298 3.22 11.61 16.43
N ASP A 299 1.91 11.68 16.68
CA ASP A 299 1.35 12.51 17.76
C ASP A 299 1.68 11.89 19.12
N ALA A 300 2.49 12.60 19.93
CA ALA A 300 2.93 12.13 21.24
C ALA A 300 1.76 11.87 22.23
N THR A 301 0.62 12.55 22.04
CA THR A 301 -0.58 12.31 22.84
C THR A 301 -1.25 10.97 22.56
N ALA A 302 -0.97 10.40 21.39
CA ALA A 302 -1.50 9.13 20.92
C ALA A 302 -0.50 7.98 21.16
N VAL A 303 0.78 8.19 20.87
CA VAL A 303 1.80 7.13 20.86
C VAL A 303 2.88 7.27 21.93
N GLY A 304 2.75 8.25 22.83
CA GLY A 304 3.65 8.44 23.96
C GLY A 304 4.97 9.13 23.60
N THR A 305 5.96 9.00 24.48
CA THR A 305 7.27 9.63 24.33
C THR A 305 8.06 9.05 23.16
N CYS A 306 8.96 9.85 22.60
CA CYS A 306 9.76 9.49 21.42
C CYS A 306 8.91 8.95 20.25
N PRO A 307 7.92 9.68 19.75
CA PRO A 307 6.94 9.19 18.79
C PRO A 307 7.57 8.75 17.46
N HIS A 308 8.77 9.21 17.15
CA HIS A 308 9.52 8.88 15.92
C HIS A 308 10.54 7.74 16.10
N ALA A 309 10.71 7.20 17.31
CA ALA A 309 11.51 5.99 17.50
C ALA A 309 10.74 4.76 17.03
N LEU A 310 11.43 3.84 16.35
CA LEU A 310 10.89 2.53 16.00
C LEU A 310 10.96 1.64 17.26
N ASP A 311 9.80 1.37 17.84
CA ASP A 311 9.65 0.63 19.10
C ASP A 311 8.42 -0.30 18.99
N PRO A 312 8.61 -1.57 18.61
CA PRO A 312 7.52 -2.53 18.49
C PRO A 312 6.76 -2.80 19.80
N GLU A 313 7.42 -2.58 20.95
CA GLU A 313 6.83 -2.77 22.28
C GLU A 313 6.19 -1.48 22.85
N ARG A 314 6.10 -0.46 22.04
CA ARG A 314 5.56 0.86 22.39
C ARG A 314 4.20 0.78 23.08
N VAL A 315 4.10 1.40 24.25
CA VAL A 315 2.81 1.62 24.92
C VAL A 315 2.08 2.76 24.21
N ARG A 316 0.91 2.47 23.71
CA ARG A 316 0.04 3.41 22.99
C ARG A 316 -1.21 3.73 23.80
N ALA A 317 -1.84 4.86 23.54
CA ALA A 317 -3.13 5.16 24.11
C ALA A 317 -4.17 4.08 23.67
N PRO A 318 -5.13 3.70 24.52
CA PRO A 318 -6.09 2.60 24.21
C PRO A 318 -6.85 2.78 22.88
N ARG A 319 -6.99 4.01 22.40
CA ARG A 319 -7.64 4.32 21.12
C ARG A 319 -6.76 4.07 19.88
N VAL A 320 -5.48 3.81 20.06
CA VAL A 320 -4.51 3.59 18.98
C VAL A 320 -4.23 2.10 18.87
N THR A 321 -4.61 1.51 17.77
CA THR A 321 -4.44 0.08 17.49
C THR A 321 -3.56 -0.15 16.26
N GLY A 322 -2.76 -1.19 16.27
CA GLY A 322 -1.93 -1.58 15.14
C GLY A 322 -1.05 -0.41 14.64
N PRO A 323 -0.99 -0.18 13.33
CA PRO A 323 -0.15 0.87 12.75
C PRO A 323 -0.79 2.28 12.81
N GLY A 324 -1.63 2.55 13.80
CA GLY A 324 -2.35 3.81 13.93
C GLY A 324 -3.33 4.04 12.77
N LEU A 325 -3.17 5.16 12.06
CA LEU A 325 -4.04 5.55 10.96
C LEU A 325 -3.47 5.20 9.57
N ALA A 326 -2.39 4.41 9.48
CA ALA A 326 -1.76 4.06 8.20
C ALA A 326 -2.68 3.31 7.24
N PHE A 327 -3.67 2.57 7.75
CA PHE A 327 -4.74 1.94 6.96
C PHE A 327 -6.05 2.75 6.94
N GLY A 328 -6.01 4.01 7.36
CA GLY A 328 -7.21 4.82 7.55
C GLY A 328 -8.08 4.37 8.72
N ASP A 329 -9.26 4.99 8.87
CA ASP A 329 -10.29 4.64 9.87
C ASP A 329 -11.69 4.86 9.28
N GLY A 330 -12.75 4.48 10.02
CA GLY A 330 -14.14 4.65 9.61
C GLY A 330 -14.56 3.75 8.45
N GLU A 331 -15.54 4.20 7.67
CA GLU A 331 -16.16 3.42 6.59
C GLU A 331 -15.15 2.98 5.50
N HIS A 332 -14.16 3.83 5.21
CA HIS A 332 -13.13 3.60 4.20
C HIS A 332 -11.83 2.98 4.76
N ARG A 333 -11.83 2.44 5.98
CA ARG A 333 -10.66 1.72 6.48
C ARG A 333 -10.24 0.63 5.50
N CYS A 334 -8.94 0.49 5.26
CA CYS A 334 -8.40 -0.46 4.28
C CYS A 334 -8.91 -1.90 4.50
N PRO A 335 -9.58 -2.51 3.51
CA PRO A 335 -10.03 -3.91 3.63
C PRO A 335 -8.88 -4.90 3.59
N GLY A 336 -7.81 -4.56 2.87
CA GLY A 336 -6.66 -5.41 2.64
C GLY A 336 -5.57 -5.31 3.72
N ALA A 337 -5.82 -4.64 4.86
CA ALA A 337 -4.81 -4.45 5.90
C ALA A 337 -4.19 -5.78 6.36
N GLY A 338 -5.03 -6.78 6.67
CA GLY A 338 -4.56 -8.11 7.05
C GLY A 338 -3.77 -8.81 5.95
N VAL A 339 -4.24 -8.70 4.69
CA VAL A 339 -3.51 -9.28 3.54
C VAL A 339 -2.12 -8.66 3.42
N ALA A 340 -2.03 -7.32 3.41
CA ALA A 340 -0.77 -6.60 3.26
C ALA A 340 0.25 -6.94 4.36
N LEU A 341 -0.20 -7.04 5.61
CA LEU A 341 0.67 -7.40 6.74
C LEU A 341 1.15 -8.86 6.64
N HIS A 342 0.23 -9.81 6.37
CA HIS A 342 0.59 -11.24 6.30
C HIS A 342 1.49 -11.55 5.11
N GLU A 343 1.21 -11.02 3.92
CA GLU A 343 2.09 -11.24 2.77
C GLU A 343 3.47 -10.62 2.97
N SER A 344 3.55 -9.45 3.62
CA SER A 344 4.81 -8.83 3.98
C SER A 344 5.59 -9.67 4.99
N ALA A 345 4.93 -10.19 6.04
CA ALA A 345 5.56 -11.04 7.04
C ALA A 345 6.09 -12.34 6.42
N VAL A 346 5.27 -13.04 5.64
CA VAL A 346 5.65 -14.29 4.97
C VAL A 346 6.83 -14.09 4.02
N PHE A 347 6.80 -13.05 3.21
CA PHE A 347 7.87 -12.77 2.25
C PHE A 347 9.17 -12.34 2.94
N LEU A 348 9.09 -11.41 3.90
CA LEU A 348 10.27 -10.89 4.59
C LEU A 348 10.92 -11.91 5.52
N ASP A 349 10.14 -12.77 6.20
CA ASP A 349 10.69 -13.85 7.03
C ASP A 349 11.57 -14.79 6.17
N ARG A 350 11.09 -15.22 5.02
CA ARG A 350 11.83 -16.08 4.10
C ARG A 350 13.03 -15.38 3.48
N LEU A 351 12.86 -14.14 3.04
CA LEU A 351 13.94 -13.33 2.47
C LEU A 351 15.11 -13.18 3.43
N LEU A 352 14.83 -12.79 4.68
CA LEU A 352 15.85 -12.46 5.67
C LEU A 352 16.59 -13.70 6.22
N ARG A 353 16.06 -14.92 5.98
CA ARG A 353 16.72 -16.19 6.30
C ARG A 353 17.69 -16.66 5.21
N ILE A 354 17.77 -16.00 4.05
CA ILE A 354 18.71 -16.39 3.01
C ILE A 354 20.15 -16.16 3.51
N PRO A 355 21.01 -17.21 3.53
CA PRO A 355 22.42 -17.05 3.90
C PRO A 355 23.14 -16.08 2.95
N GLY A 356 23.98 -15.23 3.48
CA GLY A 356 24.75 -14.27 2.66
C GLY A 356 23.94 -13.11 2.05
N LEU A 357 22.65 -12.97 2.38
CA LEU A 357 21.84 -11.85 1.91
C LEU A 357 22.33 -10.52 2.47
N LYS A 358 22.55 -9.55 1.58
CA LYS A 358 22.98 -8.18 1.90
C LYS A 358 22.17 -7.16 1.12
N LEU A 359 21.98 -5.99 1.74
CA LEU A 359 21.53 -4.79 1.05
C LEU A 359 22.76 -4.13 0.40
N GLU A 360 22.88 -4.24 -0.92
CA GLU A 360 23.97 -3.61 -1.68
C GLU A 360 23.70 -2.10 -1.85
N ARG A 361 22.44 -1.75 -2.11
CA ARG A 361 22.02 -0.36 -2.33
C ARG A 361 20.67 -0.10 -1.71
N ALA A 362 20.59 0.96 -0.89
CA ALA A 362 19.32 1.48 -0.39
C ALA A 362 18.44 2.02 -1.54
N PRO A 363 17.11 2.00 -1.40
CA PRO A 363 16.22 2.46 -2.46
C PRO A 363 16.35 3.96 -2.72
N ASP A 364 16.16 4.35 -3.98
CA ASP A 364 15.87 5.73 -4.34
C ASP A 364 14.45 6.07 -3.86
N VAL A 365 14.31 7.15 -3.10
CA VAL A 365 13.02 7.60 -2.57
C VAL A 365 12.43 8.65 -3.49
N GLY A 366 11.27 8.37 -4.06
CA GLY A 366 10.47 9.27 -4.87
C GLY A 366 9.10 9.53 -4.24
N TRP A 367 8.26 10.25 -4.96
CA TRP A 367 6.89 10.55 -4.59
C TRP A 367 5.90 10.13 -5.68
N ASN A 368 4.87 9.41 -5.30
CA ASN A 368 3.79 9.00 -6.19
C ASN A 368 2.53 9.84 -5.93
N PRO A 369 2.19 10.78 -6.81
CA PRO A 369 1.05 11.67 -6.62
C PRO A 369 -0.31 10.95 -6.70
N LEU A 370 -0.36 9.75 -7.29
CA LEU A 370 -1.60 8.99 -7.34
C LEU A 370 -2.02 8.49 -5.96
N VAL A 371 -1.06 7.93 -5.21
CA VAL A 371 -1.33 7.38 -3.87
C VAL A 371 -1.00 8.36 -2.75
N ALA A 372 -0.56 9.58 -3.08
CA ALA A 372 -0.10 10.59 -2.12
C ALA A 372 0.89 10.00 -1.10
N GLY A 373 1.85 9.26 -1.60
CA GLY A 373 2.79 8.49 -0.80
C GLY A 373 4.18 8.37 -1.43
N TYR A 374 5.10 7.77 -0.70
CA TYR A 374 6.44 7.53 -1.20
C TYR A 374 6.47 6.43 -2.27
N GLU A 375 7.50 6.46 -3.08
CA GLU A 375 7.82 5.49 -4.11
C GLU A 375 9.29 5.07 -3.95
N LEU A 376 9.54 3.75 -3.84
CA LEU A 376 10.85 3.18 -3.62
C LEU A 376 11.29 2.39 -4.86
N ARG A 377 12.49 2.69 -5.37
CA ARG A 377 13.03 2.04 -6.57
C ARG A 377 14.50 1.70 -6.39
N ASN A 378 14.93 0.69 -7.14
CA ASN A 378 16.34 0.29 -7.20
C ASN A 378 16.91 -0.14 -5.83
N CYS A 379 16.09 -0.75 -4.98
CA CYS A 379 16.52 -1.35 -3.72
C CYS A 379 17.27 -2.64 -4.00
N ARG A 380 18.60 -2.58 -4.13
CA ARG A 380 19.42 -3.69 -4.63
C ARG A 380 19.82 -4.65 -3.52
N LEU A 381 19.48 -5.91 -3.71
CA LEU A 381 19.90 -7.03 -2.89
C LEU A 381 20.96 -7.85 -3.62
N VAL A 382 21.91 -8.40 -2.86
CA VAL A 382 22.88 -9.40 -3.33
C VAL A 382 22.93 -10.58 -2.38
N VAL A 383 23.23 -11.74 -2.91
CA VAL A 383 23.45 -12.98 -2.15
C VAL A 383 24.87 -13.43 -2.45
N ASP A 384 25.71 -13.56 -1.41
CA ASP A 384 27.06 -14.09 -1.57
C ASP A 384 26.99 -15.54 -2.08
N PRO A 385 27.81 -15.94 -3.06
CA PRO A 385 27.88 -17.34 -3.46
C PRO A 385 28.31 -18.18 -2.25
N THR A 386 27.50 -19.19 -1.93
CA THR A 386 27.78 -20.20 -0.89
C THR A 386 28.82 -21.19 -1.37
#